data_0390bb6fbeb7a69660caa9879e00ef7b
#
_entry.id   0390bb6fbeb7a69660caa9879e00ef7b
#
_cell.length_a   1.000
_cell.length_b   1.000
_cell.length_c   1.000
_cell.angle_alpha   90.00
_cell.angle_beta   90.00
_cell.angle_gamma   90.00
#
_symmetry.space_group_name_H-M   'P 1'
#
loop_
_entity.id
_entity.type
_entity.pdbx_description
1 polymer ?
#
loop_
_entity_poly.entity_id
_entity_poly.type
_entity_poly.pdbx_seq_one_letter_code
_entity_poly.pdbx_strand_id
1 'polypeptide(L)'
;ETAIGIVRGRQLLANVIASSVEEHARFGGVVPEIASRAHLEAMLPSIEKAVHDAGISLKDIDAVAVTAGPGLVGALLVGVASASGLALGLGKPLYGVNHLAAHISVDYLTHDLPTDPTIALLVSGGHSSLLQVDDITLSITKLGATMDDAAGEAFDKIARVMGLGFPGGPAIDKSAQSGSPTAIDFPRGLTTSNDWATRPYDFSFSGLKTAVARYLESTPGYKKNDVAASFQESIVDVLLQKSLA
;
A
#
# COMPACT_ATOMS: atom_id res chain seq x y z
N GLU A 1 -9.64 1.35 4.25
CA GLU A 1 -10.67 0.57 3.53
C GLU A 1 -11.05 -0.67 4.33
N THR A 2 -12.35 -0.98 4.39
CA THR A 2 -12.87 -2.27 4.84
C THR A 2 -13.09 -3.12 3.59
N ALA A 3 -12.49 -4.30 3.53
CA ALA A 3 -12.63 -5.19 2.38
C ALA A 3 -13.03 -6.61 2.82
N ILE A 4 -13.99 -7.19 2.12
CA ILE A 4 -14.45 -8.57 2.33
C ILE A 4 -14.30 -9.31 1.01
N GLY A 5 -13.41 -10.29 0.98
CA GLY A 5 -13.22 -11.21 -0.13
C GLY A 5 -13.80 -12.58 0.18
N ILE A 6 -14.46 -13.20 -0.78
CA ILE A 6 -14.89 -14.60 -0.71
C ILE A 6 -14.26 -15.35 -1.88
N VAL A 7 -13.55 -16.43 -1.56
CA VAL A 7 -12.85 -17.23 -2.56
C VAL A 7 -13.23 -18.70 -2.45
N ARG A 8 -13.20 -19.42 -3.56
CA ARG A 8 -13.35 -20.88 -3.62
C ARG A 8 -12.20 -21.45 -4.43
N GLY A 9 -11.24 -22.08 -3.73
CA GLY A 9 -9.97 -22.41 -4.36
C GLY A 9 -9.28 -21.13 -4.85
N ARG A 10 -9.04 -21.01 -6.15
CA ARG A 10 -8.47 -19.80 -6.79
C ARG A 10 -9.52 -18.86 -7.41
N GLN A 11 -10.79 -19.21 -7.30
CA GLN A 11 -11.86 -18.39 -7.86
C GLN A 11 -12.29 -17.33 -6.84
N LEU A 12 -12.19 -16.06 -7.22
CA LEU A 12 -12.76 -14.94 -6.48
C LEU A 12 -14.28 -14.89 -6.75
N LEU A 13 -15.10 -15.15 -5.72
CA LEU A 13 -16.55 -15.13 -5.81
C LEU A 13 -17.12 -13.73 -5.50
N ALA A 14 -16.52 -13.02 -4.55
CA ALA A 14 -16.89 -11.65 -4.23
C ALA A 14 -15.69 -10.87 -3.74
N ASN A 15 -15.67 -9.56 -4.06
CA ASN A 15 -14.71 -8.58 -3.55
C ASN A 15 -15.46 -7.28 -3.27
N VAL A 16 -15.79 -7.04 -2.01
CA VAL A 16 -16.50 -5.84 -1.56
C VAL A 16 -15.52 -4.93 -0.86
N ILE A 17 -15.44 -3.68 -1.30
CA ILE A 17 -14.56 -2.65 -0.72
C ILE A 17 -15.43 -1.48 -0.29
N ALA A 18 -15.37 -1.12 0.99
CA ALA A 18 -15.92 0.10 1.53
C ALA A 18 -14.76 1.07 1.84
N SER A 19 -14.64 2.12 1.05
CA SER A 19 -13.56 3.10 1.15
C SER A 19 -13.96 4.23 2.09
N SER A 20 -13.04 4.64 2.96
CA SER A 20 -13.13 5.83 3.81
C SER A 20 -12.23 6.97 3.34
N VAL A 21 -11.74 6.91 2.08
CA VAL A 21 -10.80 7.91 1.53
C VAL A 21 -11.37 9.32 1.58
N GLU A 22 -12.66 9.50 1.26
CA GLU A 22 -13.32 10.82 1.30
C GLU A 22 -13.33 11.42 2.70
N GLU A 23 -13.53 10.59 3.74
CA GLU A 23 -13.50 11.03 5.13
C GLU A 23 -12.11 11.51 5.56
N HIS A 24 -11.07 10.90 5.00
CA HIS A 24 -9.68 11.25 5.28
C HIS A 24 -9.16 12.41 4.43
N ALA A 25 -9.75 12.65 3.25
CA ALA A 25 -9.30 13.67 2.30
C ALA A 25 -9.21 15.07 2.94
N ARG A 26 -10.18 15.44 3.79
CA ARG A 26 -10.20 16.73 4.52
C ARG A 26 -9.04 16.92 5.49
N PHE A 27 -8.40 15.83 5.93
CA PHE A 27 -7.22 15.86 6.81
C PHE A 27 -5.91 15.70 6.04
N GLY A 28 -6.01 15.39 4.74
CA GLY A 28 -4.87 15.16 3.85
C GLY A 28 -4.04 13.94 4.21
N GLY A 29 -4.65 12.92 4.80
CA GLY A 29 -4.03 11.66 5.17
C GLY A 29 -4.88 10.86 6.13
N VAL A 30 -4.50 9.61 6.39
CA VAL A 30 -5.28 8.71 7.26
C VAL A 30 -5.23 9.16 8.72
N VAL A 31 -6.40 9.29 9.35
CA VAL A 31 -6.55 9.54 10.79
C VAL A 31 -6.98 8.22 11.44
N PRO A 32 -6.15 7.62 12.33
CA PRO A 32 -6.38 6.27 12.86
C PRO A 32 -7.72 6.07 13.55
N GLU A 33 -8.19 7.05 14.33
CA GLU A 33 -9.47 6.95 15.03
C GLU A 33 -10.66 6.97 14.06
N ILE A 34 -10.62 7.84 13.05
CA ILE A 34 -11.65 7.90 12.00
C ILE A 34 -11.66 6.59 11.21
N ALA A 35 -10.49 6.07 10.85
CA ALA A 35 -10.36 4.78 10.17
C ALA A 35 -11.02 3.65 10.96
N SER A 36 -10.75 3.56 12.27
CA SER A 36 -11.31 2.50 13.13
C SER A 36 -12.84 2.58 13.20
N ARG A 37 -13.41 3.77 13.31
CA ARG A 37 -14.88 3.99 13.32
C ARG A 37 -15.50 3.62 11.97
N ALA A 38 -14.90 4.07 10.86
CA ALA A 38 -15.37 3.75 9.52
C ALA A 38 -15.34 2.23 9.26
N HIS A 39 -14.30 1.54 9.73
CA HIS A 39 -14.23 0.07 9.64
C HIS A 39 -15.34 -0.61 10.43
N LEU A 40 -15.64 -0.12 11.63
CA LEU A 40 -16.70 -0.70 12.46
C LEU A 40 -18.08 -0.56 11.78
N GLU A 41 -18.38 0.62 11.23
CA GLU A 41 -19.65 0.90 10.56
C GLU A 41 -19.81 0.12 9.25
N ALA A 42 -18.72 -0.03 8.49
CA ALA A 42 -18.72 -0.70 7.20
C ALA A 42 -18.68 -2.24 7.30
N MET A 43 -18.27 -2.82 8.43
CA MET A 43 -17.97 -4.24 8.54
C MET A 43 -19.17 -5.14 8.20
N LEU A 44 -20.27 -4.99 8.93
CA LEU A 44 -21.45 -5.84 8.75
C LEU A 44 -22.08 -5.67 7.36
N PRO A 45 -22.34 -4.44 6.87
CA PRO A 45 -22.86 -4.25 5.51
C PRO A 45 -21.96 -4.86 4.42
N SER A 46 -20.64 -4.80 4.60
CA SER A 46 -19.70 -5.38 3.63
C SER A 46 -19.73 -6.91 3.65
N ILE A 47 -19.88 -7.54 4.81
CA ILE A 47 -20.02 -8.99 4.93
C ILE A 47 -21.33 -9.44 4.26
N GLU A 48 -22.45 -8.79 4.58
CA GLU A 48 -23.77 -9.12 3.99
C GLU A 48 -23.75 -9.00 2.46
N LYS A 49 -23.16 -7.89 1.96
CA LYS A 49 -23.01 -7.68 0.54
C LYS A 49 -22.13 -8.74 -0.12
N ALA A 50 -21.00 -9.11 0.49
CA ALA A 50 -20.10 -10.11 -0.07
C ALA A 50 -20.75 -11.48 -0.17
N VAL A 51 -21.50 -11.91 0.84
CA VAL A 51 -22.25 -13.17 0.86
C VAL A 51 -23.32 -13.17 -0.24
N HIS A 52 -24.05 -12.05 -0.37
CA HIS A 52 -25.06 -11.88 -1.43
C HIS A 52 -24.42 -11.95 -2.83
N ASP A 53 -23.35 -11.18 -3.06
CA ASP A 53 -22.67 -11.08 -4.37
C ASP A 53 -22.03 -12.43 -4.77
N ALA A 54 -21.54 -13.20 -3.78
CA ALA A 54 -21.02 -14.55 -4.01
C ALA A 54 -22.11 -15.60 -4.27
N GLY A 55 -23.37 -15.30 -4.02
CA GLY A 55 -24.49 -16.22 -4.20
C GLY A 55 -24.45 -17.43 -3.26
N ILE A 56 -23.93 -17.25 -2.04
CA ILE A 56 -23.79 -18.30 -1.03
C ILE A 56 -24.47 -17.89 0.28
N SER A 57 -24.49 -18.80 1.25
CA SER A 57 -24.87 -18.50 2.64
C SER A 57 -23.64 -18.54 3.55
N LEU A 58 -23.75 -17.95 4.75
CA LEU A 58 -22.67 -18.04 5.75
C LEU A 58 -22.35 -19.48 6.17
N LYS A 59 -23.30 -20.41 6.02
CA LYS A 59 -23.09 -21.84 6.31
C LYS A 59 -22.14 -22.53 5.33
N ASP A 60 -22.00 -21.97 4.14
CA ASP A 60 -21.15 -22.50 3.06
C ASP A 60 -19.69 -22.06 3.23
N ILE A 61 -19.39 -21.24 4.25
CA ILE A 61 -18.03 -20.80 4.58
C ILE A 61 -17.32 -21.92 5.35
N ASP A 62 -16.14 -22.32 4.88
CA ASP A 62 -15.32 -23.36 5.51
C ASP A 62 -14.32 -22.80 6.51
N ALA A 63 -13.83 -21.58 6.28
CA ALA A 63 -12.85 -20.92 7.11
C ALA A 63 -12.98 -19.39 7.04
N VAL A 64 -12.53 -18.72 8.08
CA VAL A 64 -12.41 -17.24 8.13
C VAL A 64 -10.93 -16.88 8.17
N ALA A 65 -10.52 -15.95 7.32
CA ALA A 65 -9.17 -15.38 7.34
C ALA A 65 -9.27 -13.87 7.60
N VAL A 66 -8.30 -13.32 8.35
CA VAL A 66 -8.28 -11.89 8.68
C VAL A 66 -6.87 -11.35 8.72
N THR A 67 -6.66 -10.15 8.22
CA THR A 67 -5.40 -9.43 8.35
C THR A 67 -5.12 -9.16 9.84
N ALA A 68 -4.05 -9.78 10.37
CA ALA A 68 -3.65 -9.66 11.76
C ALA A 68 -2.50 -8.67 12.01
N GLY A 69 -1.83 -8.22 10.95
CA GLY A 69 -0.74 -7.24 10.97
C GLY A 69 0.25 -7.43 9.82
N PRO A 70 1.16 -6.48 9.61
CA PRO A 70 1.24 -5.16 10.24
C PRO A 70 0.15 -4.20 9.77
N GLY A 71 -0.08 -3.12 10.54
CA GLY A 71 -1.05 -2.07 10.21
C GLY A 71 -1.46 -1.23 11.43
N LEU A 72 -2.40 -0.31 11.24
CA LEU A 72 -2.94 0.51 12.32
C LEU A 72 -3.72 -0.35 13.31
N VAL A 73 -3.26 -0.37 14.56
CA VAL A 73 -3.78 -1.26 15.63
C VAL A 73 -5.30 -1.17 15.77
N GLY A 74 -5.87 0.05 15.79
CA GLY A 74 -7.32 0.23 15.93
C GLY A 74 -8.11 -0.37 14.76
N ALA A 75 -7.63 -0.19 13.52
CA ALA A 75 -8.25 -0.76 12.34
C ALA A 75 -8.14 -2.31 12.33
N LEU A 76 -6.96 -2.85 12.66
CA LEU A 76 -6.73 -4.29 12.77
C LEU A 76 -7.62 -4.93 13.84
N LEU A 77 -7.77 -4.29 15.00
CA LEU A 77 -8.61 -4.79 16.09
C LEU A 77 -10.09 -4.94 15.67
N VAL A 78 -10.63 -3.99 14.91
CA VAL A 78 -12.00 -4.10 14.38
C VAL A 78 -12.13 -5.34 13.48
N GLY A 79 -11.19 -5.54 12.56
CA GLY A 79 -11.19 -6.70 11.67
C GLY A 79 -11.05 -8.01 12.42
N VAL A 80 -10.06 -8.11 13.31
CA VAL A 80 -9.79 -9.33 14.10
C VAL A 80 -10.96 -9.68 15.03
N ALA A 81 -11.54 -8.68 15.72
CA ALA A 81 -12.70 -8.93 16.59
C ALA A 81 -13.92 -9.41 15.80
N SER A 82 -14.21 -8.78 14.66
CA SER A 82 -15.32 -9.18 13.78
C SER A 82 -15.15 -10.58 13.20
N ALA A 83 -13.94 -10.89 12.70
CA ALA A 83 -13.62 -12.21 12.18
C ALA A 83 -13.66 -13.31 13.26
N SER A 84 -13.18 -12.99 14.48
CA SER A 84 -13.25 -13.91 15.63
C SER A 84 -14.70 -14.22 16.02
N GLY A 85 -15.55 -13.18 16.10
CA GLY A 85 -16.98 -13.36 16.37
C GLY A 85 -17.68 -14.18 15.29
N LEU A 86 -17.39 -13.91 14.03
CA LEU A 86 -17.94 -14.65 12.89
C LEU A 86 -17.49 -16.12 12.91
N ALA A 87 -16.20 -16.39 13.07
CA ALA A 87 -15.63 -17.73 13.11
C ALA A 87 -16.22 -18.55 14.28
N LEU A 88 -16.34 -17.95 15.45
CA LEU A 88 -16.94 -18.56 16.64
C LEU A 88 -18.42 -18.87 16.40
N GLY A 89 -19.20 -17.91 15.88
CA GLY A 89 -20.62 -18.09 15.60
C GLY A 89 -20.91 -19.15 14.54
N LEU A 90 -20.00 -19.35 13.59
CA LEU A 90 -20.11 -20.37 12.56
C LEU A 90 -19.48 -21.72 12.95
N GLY A 91 -18.73 -21.78 14.04
CA GLY A 91 -17.95 -22.97 14.42
C GLY A 91 -16.86 -23.31 13.39
N LYS A 92 -16.23 -22.30 12.77
CA LYS A 92 -15.23 -22.45 11.69
C LYS A 92 -13.85 -22.00 12.14
N PRO A 93 -12.76 -22.55 11.55
CA PRO A 93 -11.40 -22.12 11.87
C PRO A 93 -11.16 -20.66 11.47
N LEU A 94 -10.32 -19.96 12.25
CA LEU A 94 -9.86 -18.60 12.01
C LEU A 94 -8.37 -18.60 11.73
N TYR A 95 -7.97 -17.91 10.66
CA TYR A 95 -6.57 -17.74 10.27
C TYR A 95 -6.17 -16.27 10.30
N GLY A 96 -5.12 -15.96 11.07
CA GLY A 96 -4.46 -14.65 11.03
C GLY A 96 -3.51 -14.58 9.84
N VAL A 97 -3.66 -13.56 9.00
CA VAL A 97 -2.86 -13.38 7.78
C VAL A 97 -1.96 -12.16 7.92
N ASN A 98 -0.70 -12.29 7.49
CA ASN A 98 0.20 -11.16 7.39
C ASN A 98 -0.22 -10.26 6.22
N HIS A 99 -0.38 -8.95 6.49
CA HIS A 99 -0.83 -7.97 5.51
C HIS A 99 0.07 -7.88 4.26
N LEU A 100 1.39 -7.95 4.45
CA LEU A 100 2.35 -7.87 3.34
C LEU A 100 2.33 -9.15 2.51
N ALA A 101 2.21 -10.31 3.15
CA ALA A 101 2.04 -11.59 2.47
C ALA A 101 0.73 -11.61 1.66
N ALA A 102 -0.35 -11.04 2.20
CA ALA A 102 -1.63 -10.94 1.49
C ALA A 102 -1.51 -10.12 0.20
N HIS A 103 -0.76 -9.00 0.23
CA HIS A 103 -0.51 -8.21 -0.98
C HIS A 103 0.22 -9.01 -2.06
N ILE A 104 1.22 -9.80 -1.68
CA ILE A 104 1.98 -10.62 -2.64
C ILE A 104 1.13 -11.77 -3.17
N SER A 105 0.35 -12.42 -2.27
CA SER A 105 -0.42 -13.61 -2.61
C SER A 105 -1.61 -13.36 -3.54
N VAL A 106 -2.03 -12.10 -3.73
CA VAL A 106 -3.15 -11.80 -4.64
C VAL A 106 -2.87 -12.20 -6.09
N ASP A 107 -1.61 -12.19 -6.50
CA ASP A 107 -1.19 -12.60 -7.82
C ASP A 107 -1.52 -14.08 -8.11
N TYR A 108 -1.56 -14.91 -7.07
CA TYR A 108 -1.89 -16.34 -7.18
C TYR A 108 -3.36 -16.65 -7.51
N LEU A 109 -4.22 -15.65 -7.49
CA LEU A 109 -5.58 -15.81 -8.01
C LEU A 109 -5.60 -15.92 -9.53
N THR A 110 -4.65 -15.29 -10.21
CA THR A 110 -4.60 -15.18 -11.67
C THR A 110 -3.44 -15.96 -12.31
N HIS A 111 -2.34 -16.15 -11.58
CA HIS A 111 -1.14 -16.83 -12.04
C HIS A 111 -0.85 -18.08 -11.20
N ASP A 112 -0.07 -19.01 -11.76
CA ASP A 112 0.43 -20.14 -10.98
C ASP A 112 1.45 -19.71 -9.94
N LEU A 113 1.54 -20.46 -8.85
CA LEU A 113 2.54 -20.21 -7.82
C LEU A 113 3.95 -20.25 -8.44
N PRO A 114 4.81 -19.25 -8.17
CA PRO A 114 6.20 -19.37 -8.54
C PRO A 114 6.80 -20.61 -7.89
N THR A 115 7.57 -21.37 -8.67
CA THR A 115 8.32 -22.53 -8.16
C THR A 115 9.67 -22.13 -7.59
N ASP A 116 10.13 -20.94 -7.94
CA ASP A 116 11.41 -20.40 -7.53
C ASP A 116 11.26 -19.22 -6.57
N PRO A 117 12.27 -18.93 -5.75
CA PRO A 117 12.29 -17.74 -4.91
C PRO A 117 12.03 -16.47 -5.74
N THR A 118 11.17 -15.60 -5.23
CA THR A 118 10.72 -14.41 -5.93
C THR A 118 11.09 -13.18 -5.12
N ILE A 119 11.47 -12.08 -5.77
CA ILE A 119 11.62 -10.78 -5.16
C ILE A 119 10.33 -9.98 -5.39
N ALA A 120 9.74 -9.52 -4.30
CA ALA A 120 8.55 -8.67 -4.32
C ALA A 120 8.89 -7.25 -3.89
N LEU A 121 8.66 -6.28 -4.77
CA LEU A 121 8.67 -4.86 -4.43
C LEU A 121 7.26 -4.44 -4.02
N LEU A 122 7.09 -4.15 -2.74
CA LEU A 122 5.83 -3.66 -2.19
C LEU A 122 5.88 -2.15 -2.02
N VAL A 123 5.05 -1.42 -2.75
CA VAL A 123 4.96 0.05 -2.72
C VAL A 123 3.52 0.49 -2.49
N SER A 124 3.30 1.25 -1.42
CA SER A 124 1.97 1.77 -1.07
C SER A 124 2.09 3.10 -0.32
N GLY A 125 0.95 3.64 0.13
CA GLY A 125 0.90 4.83 0.98
C GLY A 125 1.60 4.67 2.33
N GLY A 126 1.67 3.45 2.88
CA GLY A 126 2.26 3.18 4.20
C GLY A 126 3.51 2.30 4.17
N HIS A 127 3.81 1.67 3.03
CA HIS A 127 4.91 0.72 2.93
C HIS A 127 5.72 0.93 1.65
N SER A 128 7.03 0.83 1.77
CA SER A 128 7.96 0.66 0.66
C SER A 128 9.00 -0.34 1.11
N SER A 129 8.91 -1.58 0.63
CA SER A 129 9.73 -2.70 1.11
C SER A 129 10.10 -3.62 -0.03
N LEU A 130 11.30 -4.17 0.05
CA LEU A 130 11.79 -5.24 -0.81
C LEU A 130 11.80 -6.53 0.00
N LEU A 131 11.11 -7.55 -0.50
CA LEU A 131 10.88 -8.82 0.18
C LEU A 131 11.36 -9.96 -0.69
N GLN A 132 12.12 -10.89 -0.11
CA GLN A 132 12.39 -12.19 -0.71
C GLN A 132 11.31 -13.17 -0.25
N VAL A 133 10.69 -13.84 -1.20
CA VAL A 133 9.63 -14.82 -0.98
C VAL A 133 10.13 -16.17 -1.43
N ASP A 134 10.56 -17.00 -0.51
CA ASP A 134 10.95 -18.38 -0.79
C ASP A 134 9.73 -19.30 -0.72
N ASP A 135 8.79 -19.00 0.18
CA ASP A 135 7.48 -19.63 0.31
C ASP A 135 6.51 -18.60 0.88
N ILE A 136 5.40 -18.35 0.16
CA ILE A 136 4.43 -17.32 0.53
C ILE A 136 3.74 -17.57 1.88
N THR A 137 3.71 -18.82 2.33
CA THR A 137 3.05 -19.22 3.57
C THR A 137 4.02 -19.32 4.75
N LEU A 138 5.30 -19.60 4.50
CA LEU A 138 6.26 -20.01 5.52
C LEU A 138 7.49 -19.11 5.59
N SER A 139 7.94 -18.56 4.46
CA SER A 139 9.25 -17.91 4.37
C SER A 139 9.23 -16.65 3.52
N ILE A 140 8.97 -15.53 4.16
CA ILE A 140 9.12 -14.19 3.59
C ILE A 140 10.17 -13.44 4.39
N THR A 141 11.26 -13.08 3.74
CA THR A 141 12.37 -12.33 4.33
C THR A 141 12.36 -10.90 3.86
N LYS A 142 12.34 -9.94 4.77
CA LYS A 142 12.50 -8.53 4.42
C LYS A 142 13.96 -8.24 4.12
N LEU A 143 14.28 -7.89 2.88
CA LEU A 143 15.62 -7.47 2.45
C LEU A 143 15.91 -6.02 2.83
N GLY A 144 14.92 -5.14 2.64
CA GLY A 144 15.00 -3.74 3.00
C GLY A 144 13.64 -3.06 3.01
N ALA A 145 13.60 -1.86 3.54
CA ALA A 145 12.39 -1.04 3.61
C ALA A 145 12.74 0.45 3.66
N THR A 146 11.72 1.29 3.53
CA THR A 146 11.91 2.72 3.78
C THR A 146 12.33 2.97 5.23
N MET A 147 13.28 3.87 5.42
CA MET A 147 13.77 4.32 6.73
C MET A 147 12.99 5.52 7.28
N ASP A 148 12.20 6.14 6.43
CA ASP A 148 11.44 7.35 6.74
C ASP A 148 10.05 7.31 6.07
N ASP A 149 9.71 8.26 5.22
CA ASP A 149 8.45 8.28 4.49
C ASP A 149 8.36 7.08 3.52
N ALA A 150 7.20 6.45 3.41
CA ALA A 150 6.93 5.55 2.31
C ALA A 150 6.82 6.33 0.98
N ALA A 151 7.03 5.66 -0.15
CA ALA A 151 6.94 6.30 -1.47
C ALA A 151 5.57 6.98 -1.66
N GLY A 152 4.47 6.27 -1.41
CA GLY A 152 3.13 6.85 -1.53
C GLY A 152 2.87 8.01 -0.56
N GLU A 153 3.41 7.94 0.66
CA GLU A 153 3.37 9.05 1.61
C GLU A 153 4.12 10.28 1.09
N ALA A 154 5.28 10.08 0.43
CA ALA A 154 6.00 11.16 -0.23
C ALA A 154 5.17 11.80 -1.35
N PHE A 155 4.49 10.98 -2.17
CA PHE A 155 3.54 11.47 -3.18
C PHE A 155 2.42 12.31 -2.57
N ASP A 156 1.78 11.85 -1.50
CA ASP A 156 0.69 12.58 -0.83
C ASP A 156 1.16 13.93 -0.27
N LYS A 157 2.35 13.95 0.36
CA LYS A 157 2.94 15.16 0.93
C LYS A 157 3.30 16.19 -0.15
N ILE A 158 3.89 15.74 -1.26
CA ILE A 158 4.27 16.63 -2.38
C ILE A 158 3.04 17.11 -3.14
N ALA A 159 2.05 16.26 -3.40
CA ALA A 159 0.79 16.66 -4.02
C ALA A 159 0.12 17.79 -3.22
N ARG A 160 0.10 17.67 -1.89
CA ARG A 160 -0.43 18.71 -1.00
C ARG A 160 0.32 20.03 -1.16
N VAL A 161 1.67 20.01 -1.14
CA VAL A 161 2.50 21.22 -1.30
C VAL A 161 2.29 21.87 -2.67
N MET A 162 2.10 21.05 -3.72
CA MET A 162 1.83 21.52 -5.08
C MET A 162 0.37 21.95 -5.31
N GLY A 163 -0.54 21.72 -4.35
CA GLY A 163 -1.96 22.00 -4.48
C GLY A 163 -2.67 21.12 -5.51
N LEU A 164 -2.29 19.83 -5.61
CA LEU A 164 -2.85 18.86 -6.56
C LEU A 164 -3.97 17.99 -5.96
N GLY A 165 -4.14 18.02 -4.63
CA GLY A 165 -5.20 17.25 -3.94
C GLY A 165 -4.74 15.91 -3.37
N PHE A 166 -5.70 15.07 -3.00
CA PHE A 166 -5.53 13.76 -2.38
C PHE A 166 -6.48 12.74 -3.05
N PRO A 167 -6.07 11.47 -3.29
CA PRO A 167 -4.74 10.88 -3.08
C PRO A 167 -3.66 11.48 -3.99
N GLY A 168 -2.44 11.65 -3.44
CA GLY A 168 -1.35 12.35 -4.13
C GLY A 168 -0.76 11.58 -5.30
N GLY A 169 -0.65 10.26 -5.20
CA GLY A 169 -0.10 9.41 -6.26
C GLY A 169 -0.79 9.65 -7.62
N PRO A 170 -2.10 9.39 -7.75
CA PRO A 170 -2.82 9.63 -9.00
C PRO A 170 -2.79 11.09 -9.46
N ALA A 171 -2.78 12.05 -8.53
CA ALA A 171 -2.77 13.47 -8.86
C ALA A 171 -1.41 13.91 -9.45
N ILE A 172 -0.31 13.44 -8.89
CA ILE A 172 1.04 13.67 -9.40
C ILE A 172 1.24 12.97 -10.73
N ASP A 173 0.86 11.69 -10.84
CA ASP A 173 0.98 10.93 -12.08
C ASP A 173 0.27 11.62 -13.25
N LYS A 174 -0.97 12.05 -13.03
CA LYS A 174 -1.73 12.81 -14.04
C LYS A 174 -1.01 14.11 -14.45
N SER A 175 -0.43 14.84 -13.50
CA SER A 175 0.31 16.06 -13.78
C SER A 175 1.62 15.76 -14.52
N ALA A 176 2.30 14.69 -14.16
CA ALA A 176 3.57 14.26 -14.74
C ALA A 176 3.49 13.89 -16.22
N GLN A 177 2.33 13.38 -16.69
CA GLN A 177 2.12 12.96 -18.08
C GLN A 177 2.43 14.06 -19.10
N SER A 178 2.32 15.34 -18.73
CA SER A 178 2.59 16.48 -19.58
C SER A 178 3.88 17.22 -19.22
N GLY A 179 4.69 16.65 -18.33
CA GLY A 179 5.96 17.22 -17.88
C GLY A 179 7.18 16.47 -18.42
N SER A 180 8.35 17.06 -18.23
CA SER A 180 9.63 16.42 -18.54
C SER A 180 10.21 15.78 -17.27
N PRO A 181 10.52 14.47 -17.27
CA PRO A 181 11.11 13.79 -16.11
C PRO A 181 12.55 14.22 -15.82
N THR A 182 13.22 14.84 -16.79
CA THR A 182 14.61 15.32 -16.68
C THR A 182 14.72 16.84 -16.53
N ALA A 183 13.61 17.56 -16.33
CA ALA A 183 13.63 19.01 -16.21
C ALA A 183 14.32 19.50 -14.93
N ILE A 184 14.25 18.71 -13.87
CA ILE A 184 14.81 19.04 -12.57
C ILE A 184 15.53 17.80 -12.02
N ASP A 185 16.80 17.94 -11.68
CA ASP A 185 17.58 16.85 -11.09
C ASP A 185 17.37 16.83 -9.56
N PHE A 186 16.31 16.14 -9.13
CA PHE A 186 16.05 15.90 -7.72
C PHE A 186 16.92 14.75 -7.16
N PRO A 187 17.27 14.78 -5.87
CA PRO A 187 18.15 13.78 -5.27
C PRO A 187 17.47 12.39 -5.22
N ARG A 188 18.30 11.35 -5.42
CA ARG A 188 17.97 9.93 -5.23
C ARG A 188 18.48 9.49 -3.87
N GLY A 189 17.57 9.20 -2.93
CA GLY A 189 17.95 8.83 -1.58
C GLY A 189 18.69 7.49 -1.49
N LEU A 190 19.69 7.40 -0.64
CA LEU A 190 20.47 6.18 -0.37
C LEU A 190 21.12 5.53 -1.62
N THR A 191 21.65 6.34 -2.51
CA THR A 191 22.30 5.86 -3.76
C THR A 191 23.79 6.16 -3.84
N THR A 192 24.43 6.64 -2.75
CA THR A 192 25.89 6.81 -2.71
C THR A 192 26.60 5.46 -2.59
N SER A 193 27.91 5.43 -2.93
CA SER A 193 28.69 4.18 -2.81
C SER A 193 28.69 3.61 -1.38
N ASN A 194 28.66 4.46 -0.37
CA ASN A 194 28.57 4.04 1.03
C ASN A 194 27.19 3.45 1.35
N ASP A 195 26.12 4.02 0.80
CA ASP A 195 24.75 3.49 0.98
C ASP A 195 24.60 2.10 0.35
N TRP A 196 25.14 1.91 -0.84
CA TRP A 196 25.18 0.60 -1.49
C TRP A 196 25.96 -0.44 -0.68
N ALA A 197 27.03 -0.06 -0.03
CA ALA A 197 27.82 -0.97 0.82
C ALA A 197 27.12 -1.34 2.14
N THR A 198 26.33 -0.44 2.72
CA THR A 198 25.76 -0.61 4.07
C THR A 198 24.26 -0.88 4.08
N ARG A 199 23.52 -0.42 3.08
CA ARG A 199 22.05 -0.44 3.00
C ARG A 199 21.57 -0.65 1.56
N PRO A 200 21.97 -1.74 0.90
CA PRO A 200 21.71 -1.93 -0.53
C PRO A 200 20.23 -1.92 -0.89
N TYR A 201 19.36 -2.36 0.01
CA TYR A 201 17.94 -2.54 -0.25
C TYR A 201 17.01 -1.60 0.52
N ASP A 202 17.56 -0.68 1.33
CA ASP A 202 16.74 0.29 2.06
C ASP A 202 16.42 1.51 1.18
N PHE A 203 15.29 2.15 1.45
CA PHE A 203 14.80 3.34 0.78
C PHE A 203 14.77 4.54 1.72
N SER A 204 14.82 5.76 1.16
CA SER A 204 14.59 7.02 1.88
C SER A 204 14.01 8.05 0.92
N PHE A 205 12.90 8.67 1.30
CA PHE A 205 12.19 9.65 0.48
C PHE A 205 12.03 11.02 1.17
N SER A 206 12.35 11.15 2.46
CA SER A 206 12.19 12.42 3.20
C SER A 206 13.12 13.53 2.68
N GLY A 207 14.35 13.17 2.25
CA GLY A 207 15.28 14.10 1.64
C GLY A 207 14.77 14.65 0.31
N LEU A 208 14.19 13.81 -0.52
CA LEU A 208 13.56 14.18 -1.79
C LEU A 208 12.41 15.16 -1.56
N LYS A 209 11.52 14.86 -0.60
CA LYS A 209 10.43 15.77 -0.20
C LYS A 209 10.94 17.17 0.14
N THR A 210 12.00 17.24 0.93
CA THR A 210 12.61 18.51 1.34
C THR A 210 13.21 19.26 0.15
N ALA A 211 13.85 18.55 -0.78
CA ALA A 211 14.42 19.14 -2.00
C ALA A 211 13.32 19.74 -2.89
N VAL A 212 12.22 19.01 -3.10
CA VAL A 212 11.08 19.51 -3.88
C VAL A 212 10.47 20.75 -3.22
N ALA A 213 10.20 20.72 -1.92
CA ALA A 213 9.62 21.87 -1.21
C ALA A 213 10.51 23.13 -1.36
N ARG A 214 11.83 23.00 -1.17
CA ARG A 214 12.78 24.10 -1.37
C ARG A 214 12.81 24.61 -2.81
N TYR A 215 12.73 23.72 -3.78
CA TYR A 215 12.69 24.11 -5.21
C TYR A 215 11.45 24.96 -5.50
N LEU A 216 10.28 24.54 -5.00
CA LEU A 216 9.02 25.28 -5.18
C LEU A 216 9.09 26.68 -4.55
N GLU A 217 9.70 26.81 -3.37
CA GLU A 217 9.89 28.09 -2.68
C GLU A 217 10.88 29.02 -3.41
N SER A 218 11.96 28.47 -3.96
CA SER A 218 13.05 29.23 -4.58
C SER A 218 12.86 29.54 -6.05
N THR A 219 11.85 28.93 -6.73
CA THR A 219 11.66 29.04 -8.19
C THR A 219 10.28 29.56 -8.52
N PRO A 220 10.00 30.88 -8.38
CA PRO A 220 8.72 31.46 -8.76
C PRO A 220 8.40 31.18 -10.24
N GLY A 221 7.17 30.74 -10.50
CA GLY A 221 6.73 30.45 -11.88
C GLY A 221 7.16 29.06 -12.39
N TYR A 222 7.58 28.16 -11.53
CA TYR A 222 7.88 26.77 -11.91
C TYR A 222 6.72 26.12 -12.67
N LYS A 223 7.05 25.22 -13.59
CA LYS A 223 6.06 24.40 -14.29
C LYS A 223 5.67 23.19 -13.44
N LYS A 224 4.43 23.17 -12.98
CA LYS A 224 3.91 22.08 -12.12
C LYS A 224 4.13 20.70 -12.72
N ASN A 225 3.92 20.55 -14.01
CA ASN A 225 4.04 19.27 -14.71
C ASN A 225 5.48 18.77 -14.73
N ASP A 226 6.47 19.67 -14.93
CA ASP A 226 7.88 19.31 -14.91
C ASP A 226 8.34 18.90 -13.49
N VAL A 227 7.86 19.61 -12.46
CA VAL A 227 8.14 19.22 -11.06
C VAL A 227 7.52 17.85 -10.76
N ALA A 228 6.28 17.61 -11.14
CA ALA A 228 5.61 16.34 -10.92
C ALA A 228 6.35 15.18 -11.62
N ALA A 229 6.72 15.37 -12.90
CA ALA A 229 7.42 14.36 -13.68
C ALA A 229 8.82 14.07 -13.11
N SER A 230 9.61 15.09 -12.79
CA SER A 230 10.96 14.91 -12.24
C SER A 230 10.95 14.32 -10.82
N PHE A 231 9.95 14.66 -10.00
CA PHE A 231 9.74 14.04 -8.70
C PHE A 231 9.41 12.56 -8.82
N GLN A 232 8.44 12.21 -9.65
CA GLN A 232 8.04 10.83 -9.91
C GLN A 232 9.22 10.00 -10.41
N GLU A 233 9.98 10.51 -11.39
CA GLU A 233 11.17 9.86 -11.92
C GLU A 233 12.20 9.57 -10.83
N SER A 234 12.43 10.51 -9.90
CA SER A 234 13.39 10.32 -8.83
C SER A 234 13.02 9.19 -7.87
N ILE A 235 11.72 8.96 -7.63
CA ILE A 235 11.24 7.82 -6.84
C ILE A 235 11.39 6.53 -7.63
N VAL A 236 10.96 6.51 -8.89
CA VAL A 236 11.04 5.34 -9.77
C VAL A 236 12.48 4.87 -9.93
N ASP A 237 13.41 5.78 -10.16
CA ASP A 237 14.85 5.48 -10.26
C ASP A 237 15.37 4.74 -9.02
N VAL A 238 15.05 5.23 -7.83
CA VAL A 238 15.49 4.61 -6.56
C VAL A 238 14.87 3.23 -6.38
N LEU A 239 13.56 3.11 -6.63
CA LEU A 239 12.86 1.82 -6.53
C LEU A 239 13.46 0.79 -7.50
N LEU A 240 13.67 1.18 -8.76
CA LEU A 240 14.23 0.30 -9.78
C LEU A 240 15.67 -0.12 -9.47
N GLN A 241 16.55 0.84 -9.19
CA GLN A 241 17.95 0.55 -8.92
C GLN A 241 18.13 -0.44 -7.78
N LYS A 242 17.36 -0.26 -6.69
CA LYS A 242 17.48 -1.10 -5.51
C LYS A 242 16.77 -2.46 -5.65
N SER A 243 15.79 -2.56 -6.54
CA SER A 243 15.11 -3.82 -6.81
C SER A 243 15.87 -4.73 -7.78
N LEU A 244 16.78 -4.15 -8.60
CA LEU A 244 17.58 -4.87 -9.58
C LEU A 244 19.01 -5.15 -9.11
N ALA A 245 19.36 -4.73 -7.90
CA ALA A 245 20.67 -4.98 -7.27
C ALA A 245 20.68 -6.36 -6.58
#